data_3172480025bf92d99c8f699772ad3fa0
#
_entry.id   3172480025bf92d99c8f699772ad3fa0
#
_cell.length_a   1.000
_cell.length_b   1.000
_cell.length_c   1.000
_cell.angle_alpha   90.00
_cell.angle_beta   90.00
_cell.angle_gamma   90.00
#
_symmetry.space_group_name_H-M   'P 1'
#
loop_
_entity.id
_entity.type
_entity.pdbx_description
1 polymer ?
#
loop_
_entity_poly.entity_id
_entity_poly.type
_entity_poly.pdbx_seq_one_letter_code
_entity_poly.pdbx_strand_id
1 'polypeptide(L)'
;MFTKYKDGQAIYRLKTDLENPNPAVRDWPCFRIIKKSKHPLDKKSKVWPLLNFASAIDDREFNVTHILRGIDLAVSDERQNYIYKYFNWVYPTTIYAGKLIIKGTKSKSTTRKLIEEGKLTGWDDPRLGTLISF
;
A
#
# COMPACT_ATOMS: atom_id res chain seq x y z
N MET A 1 18.44 -12.44 -12.52
CA MET A 1 17.24 -13.03 -11.87
C MET A 1 15.95 -12.66 -12.60
N PHE A 2 15.62 -11.41 -12.73
CA PHE A 2 14.33 -10.94 -13.29
C PHE A 2 14.14 -11.15 -14.81
N THR A 3 15.19 -11.40 -15.56
CA THR A 3 15.14 -11.64 -17.03
C THR A 3 14.60 -13.03 -17.39
N LYS A 4 14.72 -14.02 -16.48
CA LYS A 4 14.36 -15.43 -16.74
C LYS A 4 12.88 -15.73 -16.47
N TYR A 5 12.17 -14.91 -15.69
CA TYR A 5 10.82 -15.19 -15.25
C TYR A 5 9.76 -14.45 -16.05
N LYS A 6 8.59 -15.05 -16.20
CA LYS A 6 7.38 -14.42 -16.75
C LYS A 6 6.63 -13.65 -15.66
N ASP A 7 5.63 -12.88 -16.07
CA ASP A 7 4.74 -12.18 -15.14
C ASP A 7 4.08 -13.19 -14.18
N GLY A 8 4.11 -12.87 -12.89
CA GLY A 8 3.54 -13.71 -11.85
C GLY A 8 4.34 -14.96 -11.46
N GLN A 9 5.45 -15.27 -12.16
CA GLN A 9 6.25 -16.48 -11.87
C GLN A 9 7.23 -16.31 -10.71
N ALA A 10 7.62 -15.09 -10.41
CA ALA A 10 8.56 -14.81 -9.33
C ALA A 10 8.24 -13.48 -8.67
N ILE A 11 8.47 -13.43 -7.39
CA ILE A 11 8.36 -12.25 -6.55
C ILE A 11 9.64 -12.12 -5.73
N TYR A 12 10.12 -10.92 -5.56
CA TYR A 12 11.22 -10.65 -4.65
C TYR A 12 10.66 -10.23 -3.29
N ARG A 13 11.09 -10.92 -2.25
CA ARG A 13 10.66 -10.67 -0.86
C ARG A 13 11.82 -10.07 -0.08
N LEU A 14 11.52 -9.11 0.78
CA LEU A 14 12.49 -8.60 1.73
C LEU A 14 12.66 -9.64 2.84
N LYS A 15 13.90 -10.02 3.12
CA LYS A 15 14.20 -10.89 4.26
C LYS A 15 13.94 -10.11 5.56
N THR A 16 13.07 -10.62 6.39
CA THR A 16 12.73 -10.02 7.68
C THR A 16 12.76 -11.12 8.76
N ASP A 17 12.38 -10.76 9.97
CA ASP A 17 12.23 -11.73 11.05
C ASP A 17 10.99 -12.61 10.81
N LEU A 18 11.20 -13.91 10.61
CA LEU A 18 10.13 -14.89 10.40
C LEU A 18 9.39 -15.25 11.69
N GLU A 19 9.98 -14.98 12.84
CA GLU A 19 9.39 -15.21 14.16
C GLU A 19 8.60 -13.99 14.67
N ASN A 20 8.60 -12.88 13.93
CA ASN A 20 7.86 -11.70 14.30
C ASN A 20 6.39 -12.05 14.59
N PRO A 21 5.81 -11.63 15.74
CA PRO A 21 4.42 -11.94 16.08
C PRO A 21 3.41 -11.42 15.04
N ASN A 22 3.74 -10.33 14.33
CA ASN A 22 2.92 -9.83 13.23
C ASN A 22 3.28 -10.53 11.91
N PRO A 23 2.46 -11.48 11.41
CA PRO A 23 2.76 -12.20 10.18
C PRO A 23 2.81 -11.30 8.93
N ALA A 24 2.17 -10.13 8.99
CA ALA A 24 2.12 -9.21 7.86
C ALA A 24 3.47 -8.55 7.53
N VAL A 25 4.44 -8.60 8.46
CA VAL A 25 5.79 -8.08 8.25
C VAL A 25 6.84 -9.15 7.96
N ARG A 26 6.43 -10.44 8.01
CA ARG A 26 7.33 -11.56 7.70
C ARG A 26 7.55 -11.65 6.20
N ASP A 27 8.81 -11.56 5.75
CA ASP A 27 9.21 -11.75 4.34
C ASP A 27 8.22 -11.16 3.32
N TRP A 28 7.84 -9.91 3.51
CA TRP A 28 6.86 -9.26 2.65
C TRP A 28 7.42 -8.96 1.24
N PRO A 29 6.56 -8.98 0.20
CA PRO A 29 6.98 -8.75 -1.17
C PRO A 29 7.37 -7.28 -1.39
N CYS A 30 8.53 -7.04 -2.00
CA CYS A 30 9.03 -5.69 -2.31
C CYS A 30 9.13 -5.39 -3.81
N PHE A 31 9.27 -6.40 -4.68
CA PHE A 31 9.26 -6.22 -6.15
C PHE A 31 8.42 -7.28 -6.82
N ARG A 32 7.89 -6.92 -7.98
CA ARG A 32 7.17 -7.82 -8.89
C ARG A 32 7.61 -7.64 -10.34
N ILE A 33 7.36 -8.66 -11.15
CA ILE A 33 7.65 -8.63 -12.59
C ILE A 33 6.38 -8.26 -13.33
N ILE A 34 6.46 -7.22 -14.16
CA ILE A 34 5.40 -6.79 -15.08
C ILE A 34 6.08 -6.46 -16.43
N LYS A 35 5.98 -7.36 -17.39
CA LYS A 35 6.64 -7.19 -18.70
C LYS A 35 5.98 -6.16 -19.60
N LYS A 36 4.67 -5.99 -19.47
CA LYS A 36 3.89 -4.99 -20.21
C LYS A 36 3.43 -3.90 -19.23
N SER A 37 4.34 -3.00 -18.87
CA SER A 37 4.01 -1.91 -17.96
C SER A 37 3.00 -0.94 -18.60
N LYS A 38 2.01 -0.53 -17.81
CA LYS A 38 1.08 0.55 -18.15
C LYS A 38 1.57 1.91 -17.65
N HIS A 39 2.79 2.00 -17.11
CA HIS A 39 3.32 3.24 -16.58
C HIS A 39 3.40 4.29 -17.70
N PRO A 40 2.96 5.54 -17.49
CA PRO A 40 2.88 6.55 -18.54
C PRO A 40 4.27 6.90 -19.11
N LEU A 41 5.29 6.99 -18.28
CA LEU A 41 6.64 7.45 -18.65
C LEU A 41 7.62 6.31 -18.90
N ASP A 42 7.44 5.14 -18.29
CA ASP A 42 8.36 4.00 -18.41
C ASP A 42 7.66 2.77 -18.99
N LYS A 43 8.00 2.46 -20.24
CA LYS A 43 7.52 1.27 -20.94
C LYS A 43 8.54 0.14 -21.01
N LYS A 44 9.78 0.41 -20.56
CA LYS A 44 10.92 -0.52 -20.70
C LYS A 44 11.15 -1.36 -19.45
N SER A 45 10.92 -0.80 -18.29
CA SER A 45 11.13 -1.49 -17.03
C SER A 45 10.18 -2.68 -16.86
N LYS A 46 10.74 -3.79 -16.41
CA LYS A 46 10.02 -5.06 -16.21
C LYS A 46 9.90 -5.45 -14.75
N VAL A 47 10.67 -4.82 -13.89
CA VAL A 47 10.68 -5.05 -12.45
C VAL A 47 10.18 -3.79 -11.75
N TRP A 48 9.16 -3.95 -10.95
CA TRP A 48 8.47 -2.82 -10.33
C TRP A 48 8.48 -2.97 -8.82
N PRO A 49 8.90 -1.93 -8.09
CA PRO A 49 8.78 -1.92 -6.64
C PRO A 49 7.31 -1.93 -6.24
N LEU A 50 7.03 -2.54 -5.10
CA LEU A 50 5.74 -2.43 -4.46
C LEU A 50 5.73 -1.25 -3.49
N LEU A 51 4.53 -0.78 -3.14
CA LEU A 51 4.31 0.47 -2.43
C LEU A 51 5.24 0.68 -1.23
N ASN A 52 5.34 -0.30 -0.34
CA ASN A 52 6.14 -0.13 0.88
C ASN A 52 7.64 0.03 0.61
N PHE A 53 8.15 -0.58 -0.47
CA PHE A 53 9.54 -0.39 -0.86
C PHE A 53 9.74 0.95 -1.56
N ALA A 54 8.89 1.28 -2.54
CA ALA A 54 8.97 2.53 -3.28
C ALA A 54 8.89 3.73 -2.33
N SER A 55 7.85 3.81 -1.50
CA SER A 55 7.67 4.95 -0.60
C SER A 55 8.78 5.07 0.45
N ALA A 56 9.37 3.97 0.92
CA ALA A 56 10.51 4.06 1.85
C ALA A 56 11.74 4.72 1.20
N ILE A 57 11.98 4.44 -0.08
CA ILE A 57 13.08 5.07 -0.83
C ILE A 57 12.75 6.53 -1.13
N ASP A 58 11.52 6.80 -1.60
CA ASP A 58 11.07 8.16 -1.92
C ASP A 58 11.11 9.06 -0.68
N ASP A 59 10.61 8.58 0.46
CA ASP A 59 10.64 9.31 1.74
C ASP A 59 12.08 9.66 2.15
N ARG A 60 13.03 8.76 1.91
CA ARG A 60 14.45 9.00 2.17
C ARG A 60 15.04 10.02 1.21
N GLU A 61 14.79 9.89 -0.10
CA GLU A 61 15.31 10.79 -1.14
C GLU A 61 14.78 12.21 -0.98
N PHE A 62 13.52 12.35 -0.57
CA PHE A 62 12.90 13.66 -0.29
C PHE A 62 13.20 14.21 1.11
N ASN A 63 14.01 13.52 1.91
CA ASN A 63 14.33 13.92 3.29
C ASN A 63 13.08 14.14 4.15
N VAL A 64 12.09 13.27 4.02
CA VAL A 64 10.86 13.31 4.82
C VAL A 64 11.20 13.11 6.29
N THR A 65 10.78 14.03 7.13
CA THR A 65 11.00 13.99 8.59
C THR A 65 9.80 13.45 9.34
N HIS A 66 8.59 13.66 8.82
CA HIS A 66 7.34 13.25 9.44
C HIS A 66 6.41 12.62 8.40
N ILE A 67 5.80 11.49 8.78
CA ILE A 67 4.82 10.76 7.97
C ILE A 67 3.47 10.86 8.68
N LEU A 68 2.47 11.40 8.00
CA LEU A 68 1.09 11.41 8.49
C LEU A 68 0.29 10.34 7.74
N ARG A 69 -0.25 9.36 8.46
CA ARG A 69 -1.02 8.28 7.84
C ARG A 69 -2.17 7.77 8.72
N GLY A 70 -3.15 7.13 8.09
CA GLY A 70 -4.21 6.44 8.82
C GLY A 70 -3.68 5.25 9.62
N ILE A 71 -4.26 4.98 10.77
CA ILE A 71 -3.87 3.87 11.66
C ILE A 71 -3.98 2.49 10.98
N ASP A 72 -4.83 2.34 9.98
CA ASP A 72 -4.98 1.14 9.17
C ASP A 72 -3.74 0.81 8.31
N LEU A 73 -2.84 1.78 8.16
CA LEU A 73 -1.56 1.62 7.46
C LEU A 73 -0.35 1.43 8.41
N ALA A 74 -0.57 1.22 9.71
CA ALA A 74 0.52 1.05 10.68
C ALA A 74 1.49 -0.09 10.31
N VAL A 75 0.99 -1.18 9.70
CA VAL A 75 1.84 -2.27 9.20
C VAL A 75 2.86 -1.81 8.17
N SER A 76 2.56 -0.75 7.42
CA SER A 76 3.50 -0.19 6.45
C SER A 76 4.74 0.41 7.13
N ASP A 77 4.59 1.00 8.31
CA ASP A 77 5.72 1.53 9.08
C ASP A 77 6.68 0.43 9.50
N GLU A 78 6.13 -0.66 10.03
CA GLU A 78 6.95 -1.81 10.41
C GLU A 78 7.73 -2.36 9.21
N ARG A 79 7.08 -2.50 8.05
CA ARG A 79 7.72 -2.96 6.81
C ARG A 79 8.80 -2.01 6.30
N GLN A 80 8.51 -0.71 6.26
CA GLN A 80 9.44 0.31 5.80
C GLN A 80 10.64 0.45 6.75
N ASN A 81 10.42 0.30 8.05
CA ASN A 81 11.49 0.35 9.04
C ASN A 81 12.54 -0.75 8.84
N TYR A 82 12.17 -1.94 8.33
CA TYR A 82 13.17 -2.94 7.93
C TYR A 82 14.09 -2.44 6.83
N ILE A 83 13.59 -1.69 5.84
CA ILE A 83 14.42 -1.09 4.79
C ILE A 83 15.39 -0.08 5.39
N TYR A 84 14.89 0.82 6.21
CA TYR A 84 15.71 1.82 6.88
C TYR A 84 16.82 1.17 7.75
N LYS A 85 16.50 0.11 8.47
CA LYS A 85 17.49 -0.66 9.25
C LYS A 85 18.57 -1.28 8.36
N TYR A 86 18.22 -1.85 7.20
CA TYR A 86 19.19 -2.44 6.28
C TYR A 86 20.19 -1.42 5.73
N PHE A 87 19.77 -0.17 5.55
CA PHE A 87 20.63 0.90 5.06
C PHE A 87 21.21 1.77 6.17
N ASN A 88 20.98 1.44 7.44
CA ASN A 88 21.35 2.25 8.60
C ASN A 88 20.82 3.69 8.52
N TRP A 89 19.61 3.87 8.02
CA TRP A 89 18.91 5.14 7.96
C TRP A 89 18.05 5.36 9.19
N VAL A 90 17.80 6.63 9.54
CA VAL A 90 16.86 7.02 10.58
C VAL A 90 15.46 7.08 9.96
N TYR A 91 14.52 6.31 10.52
CA TYR A 91 13.14 6.31 10.06
C TYR A 91 12.42 7.60 10.47
N PRO A 92 11.59 8.20 9.60
CA PRO A 92 10.80 9.38 9.92
C PRO A 92 9.85 9.16 11.10
N THR A 93 9.52 10.24 11.82
CA THR A 93 8.49 10.18 12.85
C THR A 93 7.12 9.96 12.23
N THR A 94 6.40 8.93 12.66
CA THR A 94 5.03 8.69 12.16
C THR A 94 3.98 9.20 13.11
N ILE A 95 3.02 9.94 12.56
CA ILE A 95 1.83 10.44 13.25
C ILE A 95 0.61 9.73 12.66
N TYR A 96 -0.16 9.08 13.52
CA TYR A 96 -1.34 8.35 13.08
C TYR A 96 -2.61 9.18 13.20
N ALA A 97 -3.36 9.29 12.10
CA ALA A 97 -4.73 9.77 12.13
C ALA A 97 -5.68 8.62 12.50
N GLY A 98 -6.58 8.87 13.42
CA GLY A 98 -7.62 7.93 13.79
C GLY A 98 -8.56 7.63 12.62
N LYS A 99 -9.20 6.46 12.66
CA LYS A 99 -10.22 6.10 11.68
C LYS A 99 -11.53 6.80 12.01
N LEU A 100 -12.06 7.58 11.06
CA LEU A 100 -13.39 8.14 11.17
C LEU A 100 -14.43 7.03 10.95
N ILE A 101 -15.24 6.78 11.97
CA ILE A 101 -16.35 5.82 11.89
C ILE A 101 -17.66 6.61 11.89
N ILE A 102 -18.37 6.56 10.76
CA ILE A 102 -19.68 7.20 10.61
C ILE A 102 -20.74 6.11 10.78
N LYS A 103 -21.69 6.31 11.70
CA LYS A 103 -22.77 5.36 11.95
C LYS A 103 -23.62 5.19 10.68
N GLY A 104 -23.91 3.93 10.33
CA GLY A 104 -24.71 3.62 9.14
C GLY A 104 -23.93 3.48 7.84
N THR A 105 -22.62 3.80 7.81
CA THR A 105 -21.81 3.60 6.60
C THR A 105 -21.58 2.12 6.33
N LYS A 106 -21.59 1.76 5.05
CA LYS A 106 -21.29 0.42 4.57
C LYS A 106 -19.83 0.29 4.13
N SER A 107 -19.28 -0.91 4.12
CA SER A 107 -17.94 -1.14 3.60
C SER A 107 -17.86 -0.82 2.10
N LYS A 108 -16.67 -0.46 1.62
CA LYS A 108 -16.42 -0.19 0.19
C LYS A 108 -16.88 -1.33 -0.73
N SER A 109 -16.64 -2.57 -0.32
CA SER A 109 -17.05 -3.77 -1.08
C SER A 109 -18.57 -3.92 -1.12
N THR A 110 -19.24 -3.72 0.01
CA THR A 110 -20.72 -3.76 0.10
C THR A 110 -21.35 -2.66 -0.75
N THR A 111 -20.82 -1.44 -0.68
CA THR A 111 -21.30 -0.31 -1.46
C THR A 111 -21.17 -0.58 -2.96
N ARG A 112 -19.98 -1.07 -3.42
CA ARG A 112 -19.78 -1.44 -4.82
C ARG A 112 -20.82 -2.45 -5.30
N LYS A 113 -21.05 -3.51 -4.52
CA LYS A 113 -22.03 -4.54 -4.84
C LYS A 113 -23.46 -3.97 -4.98
N LEU A 114 -23.85 -3.05 -4.10
CA LEU A 114 -25.16 -2.40 -4.16
C LEU A 114 -25.31 -1.49 -5.38
N ILE A 115 -24.23 -0.84 -5.85
CA ILE A 115 -24.22 -0.05 -7.08
C ILE A 115 -24.33 -0.99 -8.29
N GLU A 116 -23.56 -2.08 -8.32
CA GLU A 116 -23.63 -3.10 -9.39
C GLU A 116 -25.02 -3.76 -9.49
N GLU A 117 -25.70 -3.94 -8.37
CA GLU A 117 -27.10 -4.46 -8.29
C GLU A 117 -28.17 -3.38 -8.60
N GLY A 118 -27.79 -2.15 -8.90
CA GLY A 118 -28.71 -1.04 -9.16
C GLY A 118 -29.51 -0.53 -7.95
N LYS A 119 -29.12 -0.93 -6.73
CA LYS A 119 -29.75 -0.50 -5.47
C LYS A 119 -29.29 0.89 -5.03
N LEU A 120 -28.15 1.34 -5.51
CA LEU A 120 -27.59 2.67 -5.31
C LEU A 120 -27.26 3.27 -6.68
N THR A 121 -27.44 4.59 -6.81
CA THR A 121 -27.19 5.31 -8.07
C THR A 121 -25.70 5.47 -8.38
N GLY A 122 -24.85 5.57 -7.35
CA GLY A 122 -23.41 5.76 -7.47
C GLY A 122 -22.75 5.95 -6.11
N TRP A 123 -21.51 6.39 -6.13
CA TRP A 123 -20.75 6.70 -4.91
C TRP A 123 -21.18 8.02 -4.26
N ASP A 124 -21.91 8.84 -4.96
CA ASP A 124 -22.51 10.11 -4.56
C ASP A 124 -23.97 9.96 -4.08
N ASP A 125 -24.47 8.73 -4.01
CA ASP A 125 -25.83 8.45 -3.54
C ASP A 125 -26.02 8.98 -2.10
N PRO A 126 -27.04 9.84 -1.86
CA PRO A 126 -27.24 10.49 -0.55
C PRO A 126 -27.53 9.51 0.59
N ARG A 127 -27.86 8.26 0.27
CA ARG A 127 -28.02 7.17 1.27
C ARG A 127 -26.68 6.60 1.75
N LEU A 128 -25.56 7.00 1.14
CA LEU A 128 -24.23 6.66 1.60
C LEU A 128 -23.74 7.77 2.53
N GLY A 129 -23.22 7.40 3.69
CA GLY A 129 -22.55 8.34 4.59
C GLY A 129 -21.14 8.73 4.09
N THR A 130 -21.03 9.22 2.85
CA THR A 130 -19.75 9.66 2.28
C THR A 130 -19.64 11.18 2.34
N LEU A 131 -18.43 11.73 2.30
CA LEU A 131 -18.22 13.19 2.27
C LEU A 131 -18.85 13.87 1.03
N ILE A 132 -19.09 13.11 -0.03
CA ILE A 132 -19.73 13.62 -1.27
C ILE A 132 -21.26 13.63 -1.13
N SER A 133 -21.82 12.79 -0.24
CA SER A 133 -23.26 12.69 -0.03
C SER A 133 -23.79 13.65 1.05
N PHE A 134 -22.93 14.45 1.64
CA PHE A 134 -23.25 15.59 2.50
C PHE A 134 -23.09 16.88 1.74
#